data_2229f16d65bf106f6ead39ee8a7747c3
#
_entry.id   2229f16d65bf106f6ead39ee8a7747c3
#
_cell.length_a   1.000
_cell.length_b   1.000
_cell.length_c   1.000
_cell.angle_alpha   90.00
_cell.angle_beta   90.00
_cell.angle_gamma   90.00
#
_symmetry.space_group_name_H-M   'P 1'
#
loop_
_entity.id
_entity.type
_entity.pdbx_description
1 polymer ?
#
loop_
_entity_poly.entity_id
_entity_poly.type
_entity_poly.pdbx_seq_one_letter_code
_entity_poly.pdbx_strand_id
1 'polypeptide(L)'
;KRESAIYISGLRESDAVNGNDDRLINDTVWAALSLEKRPAFIALCNSPVPDIIGTDFHSIAKIIEKKSGIPTFYIRTNAMHDYTHGASNAFYKIAEKFLSSHSAPTSPKHIPSGRIRVSLLGLTPFEYPYDSQVDAIYDLLESNGFEIRANWGKGTAKHPVSFDDIQKAPDADVNLVLSSSGMKAAGFLEAAYGIPYIIGD
;
A
#
# COMPACT_ATOMS: atom_id res chain seq x y z
N LYS A 1 7.07 -4.04 -17.62
CA LYS A 1 6.23 -5.07 -16.98
C LYS A 1 6.26 -4.81 -15.49
N ARG A 2 5.11 -4.58 -14.86
CA ARG A 2 4.97 -4.56 -13.41
C ARG A 2 5.00 -6.01 -12.94
N GLU A 3 5.94 -6.34 -12.08
CA GLU A 3 6.11 -7.69 -11.56
C GLU A 3 5.69 -7.69 -10.09
N SER A 4 4.38 -7.86 -9.84
CA SER A 4 3.88 -8.30 -8.56
C SER A 4 3.52 -9.78 -8.66
N ALA A 5 3.95 -10.57 -7.69
CA ALA A 5 3.59 -11.98 -7.59
C ALA A 5 2.48 -12.16 -6.54
N ILE A 6 1.52 -13.00 -6.84
CA ILE A 6 0.45 -13.40 -5.91
C ILE A 6 0.57 -14.89 -5.67
N TYR A 7 0.66 -15.28 -4.41
CA TYR A 7 0.69 -16.68 -3.99
C TYR A 7 -0.52 -16.98 -3.10
N ILE A 8 -1.10 -18.16 -3.29
CA ILE A 8 -2.23 -18.65 -2.50
C ILE A 8 -1.74 -19.86 -1.71
N SER A 9 -1.87 -19.85 -0.38
CA SER A 9 -1.37 -20.91 0.50
C SER A 9 -2.08 -22.25 0.33
N GLY A 10 -3.27 -22.29 -0.29
CA GLY A 10 -4.00 -23.53 -0.54
C GLY A 10 -4.34 -24.28 0.75
N LEU A 11 -5.12 -23.66 1.65
CA LEU A 11 -5.57 -24.28 2.89
C LEU A 11 -6.32 -25.59 2.63
N ARG A 12 -6.03 -26.60 3.45
CA ARG A 12 -6.70 -27.91 3.46
C ARG A 12 -7.49 -28.08 4.75
N GLU A 13 -8.42 -29.03 4.78
CA GLU A 13 -9.18 -29.33 6.00
C GLU A 13 -8.27 -29.68 7.18
N SER A 14 -7.20 -30.42 6.94
CA SER A 14 -6.19 -30.75 7.95
C SER A 14 -5.51 -29.53 8.55
N ASP A 15 -5.37 -28.46 7.79
CA ASP A 15 -4.73 -27.23 8.26
C ASP A 15 -5.65 -26.46 9.22
N ALA A 16 -6.97 -26.58 9.04
CA ALA A 16 -7.94 -25.99 9.94
C ALA A 16 -7.93 -26.65 11.33
N VAL A 17 -7.51 -27.93 11.42
CA VAL A 17 -7.43 -28.68 12.69
C VAL A 17 -6.05 -28.56 13.34
N ASN A 18 -4.98 -28.67 12.54
CA ASN A 18 -3.61 -28.79 13.04
C ASN A 18 -2.84 -27.47 12.98
N GLY A 19 -3.41 -26.43 12.34
CA GLY A 19 -2.68 -25.21 11.97
C GLY A 19 -1.78 -25.44 10.75
N ASN A 20 -1.28 -24.36 10.17
CA ASN A 20 -0.38 -24.41 9.01
C ASN A 20 0.73 -23.36 9.05
N ASP A 21 1.00 -22.80 10.22
CA ASP A 21 1.90 -21.64 10.38
C ASP A 21 3.29 -21.91 9.81
N ASP A 22 3.89 -23.05 10.15
CA ASP A 22 5.22 -23.43 9.65
C ASP A 22 5.25 -23.58 8.13
N ARG A 23 4.20 -24.19 7.55
CA ARG A 23 4.08 -24.33 6.10
C ARG A 23 3.93 -22.95 5.45
N LEU A 24 3.03 -22.12 5.96
CA LEU A 24 2.82 -20.76 5.45
C LEU A 24 4.12 -19.93 5.48
N ILE A 25 4.88 -20.00 6.58
CA ILE A 25 6.15 -19.33 6.72
C ILE A 25 7.15 -19.83 5.68
N ASN A 26 7.37 -21.14 5.61
CA ASN A 26 8.38 -21.74 4.74
C ASN A 26 8.05 -21.54 3.25
N ASP A 27 6.79 -21.75 2.86
CA ASP A 27 6.33 -21.58 1.47
C ASP A 27 6.43 -20.10 1.04
N THR A 28 6.09 -19.16 1.93
CA THR A 28 6.20 -17.71 1.65
C THR A 28 7.66 -17.29 1.47
N VAL A 29 8.55 -17.73 2.36
CA VAL A 29 9.98 -17.44 2.26
C VAL A 29 10.55 -18.03 0.98
N TRP A 30 10.26 -19.31 0.70
CA TRP A 30 10.71 -19.97 -0.52
C TRP A 30 10.21 -19.24 -1.77
N ALA A 31 8.91 -18.93 -1.83
CA ALA A 31 8.31 -18.25 -2.96
C ALA A 31 8.95 -16.88 -3.20
N ALA A 32 9.14 -16.09 -2.15
CA ALA A 32 9.72 -14.75 -2.26
C ALA A 32 11.20 -14.78 -2.70
N LEU A 33 11.98 -15.74 -2.22
CA LEU A 33 13.39 -15.88 -2.57
C LEU A 33 13.62 -16.56 -3.93
N SER A 34 12.61 -17.28 -4.45
CA SER A 34 12.66 -17.92 -5.78
C SER A 34 12.34 -16.96 -6.92
N LEU A 35 11.88 -15.74 -6.63
CA LEU A 35 11.63 -14.73 -7.65
C LEU A 35 12.94 -14.23 -8.25
N GLU A 36 12.99 -14.10 -9.58
CA GLU A 36 14.13 -13.53 -10.29
C GLU A 36 14.51 -12.15 -9.77
N LYS A 37 13.49 -11.33 -9.47
CA LYS A 37 13.66 -10.01 -8.84
C LYS A 37 13.14 -10.04 -7.42
N ARG A 38 13.98 -9.67 -6.47
CA ARG A 38 13.60 -9.56 -5.05
C ARG A 38 12.46 -8.57 -4.87
N PRO A 39 11.35 -8.95 -4.21
CA PRO A 39 10.25 -8.02 -3.96
C PRO A 39 10.65 -6.95 -2.93
N ALA A 40 10.08 -5.75 -3.07
CA ALA A 40 10.30 -4.66 -2.12
C ALA A 40 9.68 -4.96 -0.75
N PHE A 41 8.60 -5.73 -0.72
CA PHE A 41 7.93 -6.17 0.51
C PHE A 41 7.06 -7.42 0.26
N ILE A 42 6.64 -8.04 1.34
CA ILE A 42 5.65 -9.12 1.36
C ILE A 42 4.43 -8.64 2.17
N ALA A 43 3.25 -8.71 1.57
CA ALA A 43 1.99 -8.45 2.25
C ALA A 43 1.23 -9.75 2.45
N LEU A 44 0.94 -10.12 3.70
CA LEU A 44 0.10 -11.25 4.04
C LEU A 44 -1.35 -10.78 4.12
N CYS A 45 -2.22 -11.41 3.36
CA CYS A 45 -3.66 -11.18 3.40
C CYS A 45 -4.34 -12.45 3.91
N ASN A 46 -5.27 -12.32 4.86
CA ASN A 46 -6.01 -13.47 5.34
C ASN A 46 -7.36 -13.65 4.61
N SER A 47 -7.90 -14.86 4.74
CA SER A 47 -9.27 -15.22 4.42
C SER A 47 -10.04 -15.55 5.70
N PRO A 48 -11.37 -15.79 5.66
CA PRO A 48 -12.15 -16.06 6.86
C PRO A 48 -11.65 -17.25 7.69
N VAL A 49 -11.21 -18.32 7.08
CA VAL A 49 -10.80 -19.54 7.79
C VAL A 49 -9.62 -19.32 8.73
N PRO A 50 -8.48 -18.74 8.29
CA PRO A 50 -7.38 -18.40 9.19
C PRO A 50 -7.77 -17.45 10.33
N ASP A 51 -8.71 -16.54 10.09
CA ASP A 51 -9.20 -15.61 11.13
C ASP A 51 -10.00 -16.37 12.22
N ILE A 52 -10.82 -17.37 11.82
CA ILE A 52 -11.62 -18.19 12.72
C ILE A 52 -10.75 -19.13 13.57
N ILE A 53 -9.74 -19.76 12.99
CA ILE A 53 -8.83 -20.66 13.70
C ILE A 53 -7.76 -19.93 14.53
N GLY A 54 -7.75 -18.58 14.51
CA GLY A 54 -6.89 -17.77 15.34
C GLY A 54 -5.43 -17.70 14.90
N THR A 55 -5.14 -17.83 13.61
CA THR A 55 -3.78 -17.71 13.06
C THR A 55 -3.16 -16.34 13.42
N ASP A 56 -1.99 -16.36 14.06
CA ASP A 56 -1.26 -15.13 14.43
C ASP A 56 -0.41 -14.60 13.26
N PHE A 57 -1.06 -13.91 12.33
CA PHE A 57 -0.38 -13.31 11.17
C PHE A 57 0.66 -12.26 11.54
N HIS A 58 0.57 -11.62 12.71
CA HIS A 58 1.58 -10.66 13.16
C HIS A 58 2.90 -11.34 13.49
N SER A 59 2.84 -12.44 14.23
CA SER A 59 4.03 -13.23 14.54
C SER A 59 4.60 -13.90 13.30
N ILE A 60 3.74 -14.45 12.44
CA ILE A 60 4.12 -15.04 11.15
C ILE A 60 4.86 -14.01 10.28
N ALA A 61 4.34 -12.79 10.13
CA ALA A 61 4.98 -11.74 9.36
C ALA A 61 6.39 -11.40 9.87
N LYS A 62 6.57 -11.30 11.19
CA LYS A 62 7.88 -11.05 11.81
C LYS A 62 8.87 -12.19 11.53
N ILE A 63 8.42 -13.45 11.58
CA ILE A 63 9.27 -14.61 11.30
C ILE A 63 9.68 -14.64 9.83
N ILE A 64 8.73 -14.39 8.91
CA ILE A 64 9.00 -14.32 7.47
C ILE A 64 10.00 -13.19 7.19
N GLU A 65 9.81 -12.00 7.75
CA GLU A 65 10.74 -10.88 7.59
C GLU A 65 12.14 -11.24 8.06
N LYS A 66 12.25 -11.87 9.24
CA LYS A 66 13.54 -12.32 9.78
C LYS A 66 14.21 -13.36 8.89
N LYS A 67 13.45 -14.34 8.35
CA LYS A 67 14.02 -15.42 7.52
C LYS A 67 14.37 -14.95 6.11
N SER A 68 13.56 -14.09 5.50
CA SER A 68 13.73 -13.63 4.12
C SER A 68 14.60 -12.38 3.99
N GLY A 69 14.67 -11.57 5.06
CA GLY A 69 15.24 -10.22 5.03
C GLY A 69 14.43 -9.24 4.17
N ILE A 70 13.15 -9.55 3.88
CA ILE A 70 12.25 -8.72 3.10
C ILE A 70 11.21 -8.12 4.03
N PRO A 71 10.97 -6.79 4.02
CA PRO A 71 9.93 -6.17 4.82
C PRO A 71 8.60 -6.90 4.65
N THR A 72 8.01 -7.38 5.75
CA THR A 72 6.79 -8.18 5.73
C THR A 72 5.78 -7.60 6.70
N PHE A 73 4.53 -7.52 6.31
CA PHE A 73 3.43 -7.06 7.15
C PHE A 73 2.12 -7.78 6.82
N TYR A 74 1.19 -7.69 7.74
CA TYR A 74 -0.12 -8.31 7.65
C TYR A 74 -1.20 -7.27 7.37
N ILE A 75 -2.09 -7.57 6.44
CA ILE A 75 -3.28 -6.79 6.12
C ILE A 75 -4.50 -7.65 6.46
N ARG A 76 -5.33 -7.17 7.39
CA ARG A 76 -6.55 -7.89 7.75
C ARG A 76 -7.60 -7.76 6.65
N THR A 77 -7.85 -8.87 5.94
CA THR A 77 -8.76 -8.98 4.80
C THR A 77 -9.69 -10.19 4.97
N ASN A 78 -10.35 -10.28 6.11
CA ASN A 78 -11.15 -11.46 6.53
C ASN A 78 -12.53 -11.58 5.84
N ALA A 79 -12.79 -10.80 4.79
CA ALA A 79 -14.06 -10.76 4.05
C ALA A 79 -15.31 -10.37 4.86
N MET A 80 -15.12 -9.79 6.06
CA MET A 80 -16.22 -9.25 6.89
C MET A 80 -16.59 -7.81 6.52
N HIS A 81 -15.83 -7.19 5.66
CA HIS A 81 -15.97 -5.82 5.19
C HIS A 81 -15.86 -5.75 3.68
N ASP A 82 -16.24 -4.62 3.12
CA ASP A 82 -16.16 -4.36 1.69
C ASP A 82 -14.71 -4.17 1.19
N TYR A 83 -14.59 -4.07 -0.13
CA TYR A 83 -13.30 -3.86 -0.81
C TYR A 83 -12.60 -2.59 -0.35
N THR A 84 -13.33 -1.47 -0.19
CA THR A 84 -12.74 -0.17 0.14
C THR A 84 -12.10 -0.19 1.53
N HIS A 85 -12.71 -0.92 2.48
CA HIS A 85 -12.12 -1.14 3.80
C HIS A 85 -10.80 -1.91 3.74
N GLY A 86 -10.75 -2.99 2.95
CA GLY A 86 -9.54 -3.78 2.74
C GLY A 86 -8.43 -2.96 2.09
N ALA A 87 -8.76 -2.22 1.03
CA ALA A 87 -7.83 -1.33 0.34
C ALA A 87 -7.30 -0.21 1.25
N SER A 88 -8.19 0.39 2.06
CA SER A 88 -7.79 1.43 3.02
C SER A 88 -6.84 0.90 4.10
N ASN A 89 -7.07 -0.33 4.59
CA ASN A 89 -6.15 -1.00 5.51
C ASN A 89 -4.79 -1.27 4.84
N ALA A 90 -4.78 -1.67 3.56
CA ALA A 90 -3.56 -1.92 2.82
C ALA A 90 -2.71 -0.65 2.70
N PHE A 91 -3.29 0.47 2.26
CA PHE A 91 -2.59 1.76 2.18
C PHE A 91 -2.08 2.23 3.54
N TYR A 92 -2.89 2.09 4.59
CA TYR A 92 -2.46 2.43 5.95
C TYR A 92 -1.27 1.58 6.40
N LYS A 93 -1.31 0.26 6.21
CA LYS A 93 -0.21 -0.64 6.60
C LYS A 93 1.07 -0.39 5.81
N ILE A 94 0.97 0.00 4.55
CA ILE A 94 2.11 0.45 3.74
C ILE A 94 2.69 1.74 4.34
N ALA A 95 1.87 2.73 4.66
CA ALA A 95 2.30 3.97 5.30
C ALA A 95 2.99 3.69 6.64
N GLU A 96 2.35 2.93 7.51
CA GLU A 96 2.89 2.54 8.82
C GLU A 96 4.24 1.83 8.69
N LYS A 97 4.37 0.88 7.77
CA LYS A 97 5.60 0.08 7.62
C LYS A 97 6.77 0.88 7.07
N PHE A 98 6.53 1.75 6.11
CA PHE A 98 7.61 2.38 5.34
C PHE A 98 7.85 3.85 5.66
N LEU A 99 6.92 4.50 6.34
CA LEU A 99 7.05 5.93 6.65
C LEU A 99 7.21 6.22 8.14
N SER A 100 6.85 5.30 9.06
CA SER A 100 6.94 5.55 10.51
C SER A 100 8.34 5.88 11.02
N SER A 101 9.39 5.47 10.31
CA SER A 101 10.79 5.73 10.68
C SER A 101 11.36 7.00 10.05
N HIS A 102 10.62 7.64 9.16
CA HIS A 102 11.07 8.90 8.56
C HIS A 102 10.74 10.04 9.52
N SER A 103 11.75 10.78 9.94
CA SER A 103 11.55 12.04 10.65
C SER A 103 10.75 12.98 9.75
N ALA A 104 9.71 13.59 10.30
CA ALA A 104 9.00 14.65 9.59
C ALA A 104 10.03 15.67 9.06
N PRO A 105 9.92 16.12 7.81
CA PRO A 105 10.81 17.15 7.29
C PRO A 105 10.73 18.34 8.23
N THR A 106 11.88 18.75 8.79
CA THR A 106 12.01 19.77 9.84
C THR A 106 11.67 21.19 9.35
N SER A 107 11.31 21.33 8.09
CA SER A 107 10.87 22.61 7.50
C SER A 107 9.97 22.33 6.29
N PRO A 108 8.93 23.12 6.06
CA PRO A 108 8.25 23.11 4.77
C PRO A 108 9.32 23.39 3.71
N LYS A 109 9.60 22.41 2.86
CA LYS A 109 10.56 22.58 1.77
C LYS A 109 10.01 23.65 0.85
N HIS A 110 10.50 24.90 1.03
CA HIS A 110 10.20 25.97 0.10
C HIS A 110 10.67 25.55 -1.29
N ILE A 111 9.74 25.44 -2.24
CA ILE A 111 10.07 25.00 -3.59
C ILE A 111 10.24 26.23 -4.46
N PRO A 112 11.34 26.28 -5.23
CA PRO A 112 11.58 27.35 -6.19
C PRO A 112 10.54 27.40 -7.33
N SER A 113 9.79 26.29 -7.58
CA SER A 113 8.83 26.18 -8.69
C SER A 113 7.51 26.92 -8.47
N GLY A 114 7.17 27.30 -7.23
CA GLY A 114 5.88 27.95 -6.91
C GLY A 114 4.64 27.07 -7.14
N ARG A 115 4.81 25.78 -7.46
CA ARG A 115 3.71 24.83 -7.66
C ARG A 115 3.36 24.09 -6.36
N ILE A 116 2.08 23.84 -6.15
CA ILE A 116 1.60 23.03 -5.02
C ILE A 116 1.83 21.55 -5.36
N ARG A 117 2.51 20.85 -4.45
CA ARG A 117 2.80 19.41 -4.59
C ARG A 117 1.67 18.60 -4.02
N VAL A 118 1.15 17.67 -4.81
CA VAL A 118 -0.01 16.84 -4.48
C VAL A 118 0.38 15.37 -4.46
N SER A 119 -0.03 14.64 -3.41
CA SER A 119 -0.04 13.18 -3.42
C SER A 119 -1.45 12.67 -3.70
N LEU A 120 -1.59 11.73 -4.62
CA LEU A 120 -2.86 11.10 -4.98
C LEU A 120 -3.04 9.83 -4.18
N LEU A 121 -4.14 9.73 -3.43
CA LEU A 121 -4.48 8.58 -2.59
C LEU A 121 -5.84 8.02 -2.99
N GLY A 122 -5.96 6.68 -3.03
CA GLY A 122 -7.23 6.02 -3.30
C GLY A 122 -7.52 5.69 -4.77
N LEU A 123 -6.55 5.86 -5.68
CA LEU A 123 -6.69 5.45 -7.08
C LEU A 123 -6.58 3.92 -7.20
N THR A 124 -7.58 3.18 -6.78
CA THR A 124 -7.56 1.72 -6.90
C THR A 124 -8.03 1.25 -8.27
N PRO A 125 -7.54 0.10 -8.77
CA PRO A 125 -7.99 -0.43 -10.07
C PRO A 125 -9.47 -0.78 -10.12
N PHE A 126 -10.11 -1.00 -8.97
CA PHE A 126 -11.53 -1.32 -8.90
C PHE A 126 -12.40 -0.06 -9.03
N GLU A 127 -11.98 1.04 -8.39
CA GLU A 127 -12.72 2.32 -8.44
C GLU A 127 -12.39 3.12 -9.70
N TYR A 128 -11.17 2.97 -10.21
CA TYR A 128 -10.67 3.61 -11.44
C TYR A 128 -10.24 2.54 -12.47
N PRO A 129 -11.17 1.80 -13.10
CA PRO A 129 -10.84 0.68 -13.97
C PRO A 129 -10.12 1.10 -15.26
N TYR A 130 -10.36 2.30 -15.76
CA TYR A 130 -9.79 2.75 -17.04
C TYR A 130 -8.56 3.64 -16.84
N ASP A 131 -7.52 3.43 -17.64
CA ASP A 131 -6.30 4.24 -17.61
C ASP A 131 -6.58 5.71 -17.94
N SER A 132 -7.53 5.97 -18.86
CA SER A 132 -7.93 7.32 -19.24
C SER A 132 -8.49 8.15 -18.08
N GLN A 133 -9.09 7.54 -17.06
CA GLN A 133 -9.54 8.25 -15.87
C GLN A 133 -8.35 8.79 -15.06
N VAL A 134 -7.35 7.95 -14.87
CA VAL A 134 -6.13 8.33 -14.16
C VAL A 134 -5.36 9.39 -14.95
N ASP A 135 -5.20 9.19 -16.27
CA ASP A 135 -4.51 10.16 -17.12
C ASP A 135 -5.24 11.52 -17.13
N ALA A 136 -6.58 11.54 -17.13
CA ALA A 136 -7.36 12.77 -17.07
C ALA A 136 -7.17 13.52 -15.73
N ILE A 137 -7.03 12.82 -14.60
CA ILE A 137 -6.73 13.43 -13.31
C ILE A 137 -5.35 14.09 -13.34
N TYR A 138 -4.34 13.41 -13.90
CA TYR A 138 -3.01 13.99 -14.06
C TYR A 138 -3.04 15.25 -14.95
N ASP A 139 -3.66 15.15 -16.15
CA ASP A 139 -3.75 16.26 -17.09
C ASP A 139 -4.49 17.47 -16.46
N LEU A 140 -5.55 17.22 -15.68
CA LEU A 140 -6.31 18.26 -14.98
C LEU A 140 -5.43 18.98 -13.95
N LEU A 141 -4.75 18.25 -13.09
CA LEU A 141 -3.93 18.82 -12.02
C LEU A 141 -2.72 19.55 -12.59
N GLU A 142 -2.00 18.95 -13.52
CA GLU A 142 -0.80 19.56 -14.12
C GLU A 142 -1.12 20.81 -14.93
N SER A 143 -2.24 20.85 -15.68
CA SER A 143 -2.69 22.03 -16.42
C SER A 143 -3.12 23.17 -15.52
N ASN A 144 -3.52 22.89 -14.28
CA ASN A 144 -3.86 23.87 -13.28
C ASN A 144 -2.69 24.24 -12.33
N GLY A 145 -1.46 23.87 -12.69
CA GLY A 145 -0.26 24.29 -11.98
C GLY A 145 0.10 23.48 -10.75
N PHE A 146 -0.49 22.30 -10.56
CA PHE A 146 -0.08 21.36 -9.52
C PHE A 146 1.07 20.49 -9.99
N GLU A 147 1.87 19.99 -9.06
CA GLU A 147 2.91 18.98 -9.26
C GLU A 147 2.51 17.69 -8.55
N ILE A 148 2.30 16.59 -9.30
CA ILE A 148 1.98 15.32 -8.69
C ILE A 148 3.27 14.69 -8.16
N ARG A 149 3.37 14.57 -6.85
CA ARG A 149 4.56 14.09 -6.16
C ARG A 149 4.57 12.61 -5.94
N ALA A 150 3.40 12.03 -5.65
CA ALA A 150 3.22 10.61 -5.42
C ALA A 150 1.83 10.16 -5.89
N ASN A 151 1.71 8.90 -6.30
CA ASN A 151 0.45 8.24 -6.54
C ASN A 151 0.49 6.86 -5.87
N TRP A 152 -0.39 6.65 -4.89
CA TRP A 152 -0.50 5.40 -4.15
C TRP A 152 -1.67 4.56 -4.70
N GLY A 153 -1.58 4.16 -5.93
CA GLY A 153 -2.65 3.38 -6.50
C GLY A 153 -2.35 2.94 -7.91
N LYS A 154 -3.36 3.04 -8.74
CA LYS A 154 -3.25 2.67 -10.15
C LYS A 154 -2.39 3.70 -10.88
N GLY A 155 -1.33 3.24 -11.50
CA GLY A 155 -0.64 4.01 -12.53
C GLY A 155 -1.03 3.55 -13.91
N THR A 156 -0.61 4.31 -14.92
CA THR A 156 -0.84 4.03 -16.34
C THR A 156 0.48 3.88 -17.09
N ALA A 157 0.42 3.61 -18.38
CA ALA A 157 1.64 3.62 -19.21
C ALA A 157 2.25 5.03 -19.28
N LYS A 158 1.40 6.07 -19.29
CA LYS A 158 1.81 7.49 -19.31
C LYS A 158 2.36 7.92 -17.94
N HIS A 159 1.72 7.47 -16.86
CA HIS A 159 2.05 7.81 -15.47
C HIS A 159 2.31 6.53 -14.66
N PRO A 160 3.47 5.89 -14.83
CA PRO A 160 3.81 4.69 -14.08
C PRO A 160 4.00 5.04 -12.60
N VAL A 161 3.56 4.14 -11.71
CA VAL A 161 3.80 4.25 -10.27
C VAL A 161 4.78 3.18 -9.82
N SER A 162 5.52 3.47 -8.77
CA SER A 162 6.52 2.58 -8.20
C SER A 162 6.47 2.61 -6.67
N PHE A 163 7.26 1.74 -6.05
CA PHE A 163 7.43 1.77 -4.59
C PHE A 163 8.04 3.10 -4.10
N ASP A 164 8.86 3.76 -4.92
CA ASP A 164 9.47 5.05 -4.58
C ASP A 164 8.43 6.17 -4.38
N ASP A 165 7.26 6.05 -5.02
CA ASP A 165 6.16 7.03 -4.83
C ASP A 165 5.64 7.03 -3.39
N ILE A 166 5.69 5.88 -2.71
CA ILE A 166 5.34 5.80 -1.29
C ILE A 166 6.29 6.66 -0.46
N GLN A 167 7.59 6.54 -0.72
CA GLN A 167 8.63 7.27 0.01
C GLN A 167 8.63 8.79 -0.28
N LYS A 168 8.10 9.21 -1.43
CA LYS A 168 7.97 10.61 -1.81
C LYS A 168 6.73 11.30 -1.23
N ALA A 169 5.75 10.55 -0.74
CA ALA A 169 4.51 11.13 -0.21
C ALA A 169 4.73 12.19 0.90
N PRO A 170 5.71 12.02 1.82
CA PRO A 170 6.01 13.06 2.81
C PRO A 170 6.54 14.39 2.23
N ASP A 171 6.88 14.42 0.95
CA ASP A 171 7.33 15.64 0.27
C ASP A 171 6.16 16.46 -0.34
N ALA A 172 4.91 15.99 -0.23
CA ALA A 172 3.74 16.72 -0.72
C ALA A 172 3.34 17.88 0.21
N ASP A 173 2.65 18.85 -0.34
CA ASP A 173 2.06 19.97 0.41
C ASP A 173 0.61 19.65 0.83
N VAL A 174 -0.06 18.79 0.05
CA VAL A 174 -1.43 18.34 0.30
C VAL A 174 -1.66 16.94 -0.27
N ASN A 175 -2.49 16.15 0.41
CA ASN A 175 -2.96 14.87 -0.09
C ASN A 175 -4.35 15.03 -0.73
N LEU A 176 -4.53 14.59 -1.96
CA LEU A 176 -5.82 14.51 -2.62
C LEU A 176 -6.35 13.08 -2.51
N VAL A 177 -7.42 12.91 -1.75
CA VAL A 177 -8.07 11.62 -1.52
C VAL A 177 -9.19 11.46 -2.54
N LEU A 178 -9.02 10.55 -3.47
CA LEU A 178 -9.90 10.33 -4.62
C LEU A 178 -10.92 9.19 -4.40
N SER A 179 -10.79 8.49 -3.28
CA SER A 179 -11.80 7.52 -2.82
C SER A 179 -11.62 7.21 -1.34
N SER A 180 -12.64 6.60 -0.73
CA SER A 180 -12.61 6.20 0.69
C SER A 180 -11.46 5.25 1.04
N SER A 181 -10.94 4.52 0.06
CA SER A 181 -9.77 3.65 0.23
C SER A 181 -8.47 4.42 0.58
N GLY A 182 -8.37 5.70 0.24
CA GLY A 182 -7.24 6.55 0.58
C GLY A 182 -7.27 7.18 1.98
N MET A 183 -8.42 7.18 2.66
CA MET A 183 -8.66 7.96 3.87
C MET A 183 -7.72 7.64 5.04
N LYS A 184 -7.48 6.35 5.34
CA LYS A 184 -6.61 5.98 6.47
C LYS A 184 -5.15 6.37 6.24
N ALA A 185 -4.67 6.26 5.00
CA ALA A 185 -3.33 6.71 4.65
C ALA A 185 -3.21 8.23 4.73
N ALA A 186 -4.24 8.97 4.29
CA ALA A 186 -4.28 10.43 4.42
C ALA A 186 -4.22 10.87 5.88
N GLY A 187 -5.04 10.27 6.76
CA GLY A 187 -4.99 10.54 8.20
C GLY A 187 -3.64 10.20 8.85
N PHE A 188 -2.98 9.13 8.40
CA PHE A 188 -1.62 8.82 8.83
C PHE A 188 -0.62 9.90 8.42
N LEU A 189 -0.66 10.34 7.15
CA LEU A 189 0.25 11.36 6.63
C LEU A 189 0.02 12.73 7.30
N GLU A 190 -1.23 13.07 7.61
CA GLU A 190 -1.55 14.27 8.38
C GLU A 190 -1.00 14.18 9.81
N ALA A 191 -1.25 13.08 10.52
CA ALA A 191 -0.81 12.91 11.89
C ALA A 191 0.73 12.83 12.03
N ALA A 192 1.40 12.13 11.09
CA ALA A 192 2.84 11.89 11.16
C ALA A 192 3.69 13.02 10.57
N TYR A 193 3.17 13.72 9.55
CA TYR A 193 3.93 14.69 8.76
C TYR A 193 3.29 16.09 8.68
N GLY A 194 2.08 16.26 9.24
CA GLY A 194 1.35 17.53 9.19
C GLY A 194 0.84 17.89 7.78
N ILE A 195 0.75 16.93 6.86
CA ILE A 195 0.29 17.15 5.49
C ILE A 195 -1.23 17.09 5.46
N PRO A 196 -1.95 18.20 5.24
CA PRO A 196 -3.40 18.17 5.19
C PRO A 196 -3.91 17.34 4.01
N TYR A 197 -5.18 16.92 4.08
CA TYR A 197 -5.81 16.24 2.95
C TYR A 197 -7.13 16.91 2.56
N ILE A 198 -7.46 16.76 1.28
CA ILE A 198 -8.71 17.20 0.67
C ILE A 198 -9.36 15.98 0.04
N ILE A 199 -10.67 15.85 0.21
CA ILE A 199 -11.46 14.80 -0.45
C ILE A 199 -11.93 15.37 -1.80
N GLY A 200 -11.54 14.69 -2.87
CA GLY A 200 -12.01 14.97 -4.22
C GLY A 200 -13.18 14.03 -4.54
N ASP A 201 -14.34 14.61 -4.88
CA ASP A 201 -15.52 13.89 -5.39
C ASP A 201 -15.48 13.83 -6.92
#